data_ce747ac41bbc4a74090c028a5400eab0
#
_entry.id   ce747ac41bbc4a74090c028a5400eab0
#
_cell.length_a   1.000
_cell.length_b   1.000
_cell.length_c   1.000
_cell.angle_alpha   90.00
_cell.angle_beta   90.00
_cell.angle_gamma   90.00
#
_symmetry.space_group_name_H-M   'P 1'
#
loop_
_entity.id
_entity.type
_entity.pdbx_description
1 polymer ?
#
loop_
_entity_poly.entity_id
_entity_poly.type
_entity_poly.pdbx_seq_one_letter_code
_entity_poly.pdbx_strand_id
1 'polypeptide(L)'
;MSETARNVAAVAAAVGVAGLLAPLPALRAEAQRAASAALLLGAWGFLLAGLVPGDDARDALDRLDSPLRAGAAIVALAVAIVVTVLLVRAILARPTIWFVLLGLALPIRTPVSLGSQEANLLVPLYAVILLGLVTWIWGRARGRIAAPALEGPAVLSAPLAAFVAFVLVSTVWSADSSEAAVKAVFFYIPFVLLYALTVAWWGRARALAALAVTTVAGGVIAAGVALWQYASRDIWWNETLQQANVYSRFFRVNGIFFDPNILGRYLVIGILVCLGLAWVRRGRAELAALAGAVVLMTGGLAVTFSRSSALMLMLGVAVLAARAIGPWRAAATGIVLLLVAGGAAAATSGNVRHALTDSNRLERVSEGRFDLMKGGLTIWRAEPVVGAGLGGFERRFEETLTPVEQRRVRVVISHNSPITVLSEGGVVGFALFLALIGGAGWAVVRGSRTQGDLGWARWTMAAILAGVVVHSLLYAALFEDPYLWVGIGGAVALAARRPEPAEEEEPA
;
A
#
# COMPACT_ATOMS: atom_id res chain seq x y z
N MET A 1 21.45 8.30 17.33
CA MET A 1 20.41 8.04 18.38
C MET A 1 20.77 6.77 19.11
N SER A 2 20.65 6.72 20.47
CA SER A 2 20.91 5.48 21.23
C SER A 2 19.84 4.41 20.94
N GLU A 3 20.21 3.15 21.06
CA GLU A 3 19.28 2.02 20.88
C GLU A 3 18.10 2.09 21.85
N THR A 4 18.38 2.40 23.12
CA THR A 4 17.35 2.58 24.14
C THR A 4 16.33 3.67 23.76
N ALA A 5 16.79 4.82 23.25
CA ALA A 5 15.91 5.91 22.85
C ALA A 5 15.02 5.52 21.66
N ARG A 6 15.56 4.76 20.72
CA ARG A 6 14.81 4.22 19.58
C ARG A 6 13.74 3.23 20.03
N ASN A 7 14.09 2.30 20.92
CA ASN A 7 13.17 1.30 21.46
C ASN A 7 12.02 1.96 22.25
N VAL A 8 12.31 2.98 23.06
CA VAL A 8 11.28 3.77 23.78
C VAL A 8 10.33 4.45 22.78
N ALA A 9 10.85 5.04 21.70
CA ALA A 9 10.02 5.69 20.70
C ALA A 9 9.15 4.68 19.91
N ALA A 10 9.67 3.49 19.60
CA ALA A 10 8.91 2.43 18.94
C ALA A 10 7.76 1.92 19.82
N VAL A 11 8.01 1.72 21.12
CA VAL A 11 6.97 1.35 22.09
C VAL A 11 5.94 2.47 22.24
N ALA A 12 6.37 3.73 22.31
CA ALA A 12 5.47 4.89 22.35
C ALA A 12 4.59 4.95 21.09
N ALA A 13 5.16 4.69 19.90
CA ALA A 13 4.41 4.59 18.67
C ALA A 13 3.37 3.45 18.70
N ALA A 14 3.74 2.28 19.21
CA ALA A 14 2.82 1.15 19.37
C ALA A 14 1.64 1.47 20.30
N VAL A 15 1.91 2.12 21.45
CA VAL A 15 0.86 2.60 22.37
C VAL A 15 -0.03 3.64 21.68
N GLY A 16 0.57 4.56 20.91
CA GLY A 16 -0.15 5.55 20.12
C GLY A 16 -1.09 4.91 19.09
N VAL A 17 -0.62 3.89 18.36
CA VAL A 17 -1.45 3.13 17.39
C VAL A 17 -2.58 2.39 18.11
N ALA A 18 -2.27 1.67 19.17
CA ALA A 18 -3.27 0.93 19.94
C ALA A 18 -4.38 1.86 20.47
N GLY A 19 -4.01 3.01 21.05
CA GLY A 19 -4.98 3.96 21.56
C GLY A 19 -5.76 4.73 20.46
N LEU A 20 -5.17 4.91 19.28
CA LEU A 20 -5.83 5.56 18.14
C LEU A 20 -6.88 4.66 17.49
N LEU A 21 -6.58 3.38 17.33
CA LEU A 21 -7.39 2.42 16.56
C LEU A 21 -8.28 1.52 17.43
N ALA A 22 -8.02 1.41 18.75
CA ALA A 22 -8.79 0.56 19.63
C ALA A 22 -10.27 1.00 19.69
N PRO A 23 -11.21 0.04 19.73
CA PRO A 23 -12.62 0.34 19.97
C PRO A 23 -12.82 0.78 21.41
N LEU A 24 -12.94 2.11 21.64
CA LEU A 24 -13.08 2.70 22.97
C LEU A 24 -14.52 3.16 23.22
N PRO A 25 -15.00 3.08 24.50
CA PRO A 25 -16.29 3.66 24.88
C PRO A 25 -16.35 5.16 24.62
N ALA A 26 -17.48 5.65 24.12
CA ALA A 26 -17.63 7.01 23.55
C ALA A 26 -17.23 8.16 24.48
N LEU A 27 -17.46 8.06 25.80
CA LEU A 27 -17.26 9.15 26.77
C LEU A 27 -15.78 9.56 27.04
N ARG A 28 -14.80 8.71 26.70
CA ARG A 28 -13.36 9.03 26.86
C ARG A 28 -12.60 8.98 25.53
N ALA A 29 -13.28 8.63 24.45
CA ALA A 29 -12.65 8.31 23.17
C ALA A 29 -11.91 9.50 22.55
N GLU A 30 -12.41 10.73 22.66
CA GLU A 30 -11.84 11.90 21.99
C GLU A 30 -10.49 12.33 22.57
N ALA A 31 -10.44 12.56 23.89
CA ALA A 31 -9.21 13.00 24.55
C ALA A 31 -8.12 11.92 24.45
N GLN A 32 -8.52 10.65 24.57
CA GLN A 32 -7.58 9.52 24.47
C GLN A 32 -7.06 9.36 23.04
N ARG A 33 -7.90 9.51 22.00
CA ARG A 33 -7.46 9.48 20.60
C ARG A 33 -6.55 10.67 20.25
N ALA A 34 -6.86 11.87 20.77
CA ALA A 34 -6.00 13.04 20.58
C ALA A 34 -4.62 12.84 21.23
N ALA A 35 -4.58 12.33 22.46
CA ALA A 35 -3.34 12.00 23.15
C ALA A 35 -2.56 10.90 22.41
N SER A 36 -3.24 9.86 21.94
CA SER A 36 -2.63 8.76 21.16
C SER A 36 -2.07 9.24 19.82
N ALA A 37 -2.77 10.13 19.14
CA ALA A 37 -2.29 10.75 17.90
C ALA A 37 -1.06 11.65 18.16
N ALA A 38 -1.07 12.43 19.24
CA ALA A 38 0.07 13.25 19.63
C ALA A 38 1.30 12.40 20.00
N LEU A 39 1.09 11.31 20.75
CA LEU A 39 2.14 10.36 21.09
C LEU A 39 2.73 9.71 19.83
N LEU A 40 1.88 9.28 18.90
CA LEU A 40 2.30 8.66 17.63
C LEU A 40 3.10 9.65 16.77
N LEU A 41 2.65 10.89 16.66
CA LEU A 41 3.35 11.94 15.93
C LEU A 41 4.69 12.31 16.58
N GLY A 42 4.73 12.42 17.91
CA GLY A 42 5.96 12.66 18.64
C GLY A 42 6.98 11.54 18.46
N ALA A 43 6.54 10.29 18.58
CA ALA A 43 7.37 9.12 18.34
C ALA A 43 7.87 9.05 16.88
N TRP A 44 7.00 9.35 15.90
CA TRP A 44 7.37 9.40 14.49
C TRP A 44 8.42 10.48 14.21
N GLY A 45 8.20 11.71 14.67
CA GLY A 45 9.16 12.80 14.51
C GLY A 45 10.51 12.50 15.15
N PHE A 46 10.51 11.87 16.33
CA PHE A 46 11.72 11.48 17.03
C PHE A 46 12.49 10.38 16.29
N LEU A 47 11.81 9.34 15.81
CA LEU A 47 12.41 8.27 15.01
C LEU A 47 12.96 8.80 13.69
N LEU A 48 12.19 9.67 13.00
CA LEU A 48 12.61 10.31 11.75
C LEU A 48 13.88 11.16 11.95
N ALA A 49 13.93 11.97 13.02
CA ALA A 49 15.12 12.76 13.36
C ALA A 49 16.35 11.86 13.63
N GLY A 50 16.12 10.67 14.18
CA GLY A 50 17.19 9.69 14.44
C GLY A 50 17.74 8.99 13.21
N LEU A 51 17.01 9.02 12.08
CA LEU A 51 17.46 8.45 10.80
C LEU A 51 18.26 9.46 9.98
N VAL A 52 18.17 10.77 10.27
CA VAL A 52 18.98 11.78 9.58
C VAL A 52 20.41 11.72 10.11
N PRO A 53 21.43 11.46 9.27
CA PRO A 53 22.81 11.49 9.70
C PRO A 53 23.18 12.88 10.24
N GLY A 54 23.94 12.92 11.33
CA GLY A 54 24.32 14.19 11.96
C GLY A 54 25.16 15.09 11.04
N ASP A 55 25.92 14.48 10.15
CA ASP A 55 26.73 15.21 9.15
C ASP A 55 25.85 15.81 8.05
N ASP A 56 24.83 15.10 7.57
CA ASP A 56 23.86 15.65 6.59
C ASP A 56 23.07 16.83 7.18
N ALA A 57 22.73 16.76 8.48
CA ALA A 57 22.08 17.86 9.17
C ALA A 57 22.99 19.08 9.32
N ARG A 58 24.27 18.87 9.61
CA ARG A 58 25.30 19.94 9.66
C ARG A 58 25.53 20.53 8.27
N ASP A 59 25.73 19.70 7.25
CA ASP A 59 25.88 20.15 5.87
C ASP A 59 24.67 20.97 5.40
N ALA A 60 23.45 20.59 5.81
CA ALA A 60 22.24 21.36 5.52
C ALA A 60 22.26 22.74 6.20
N LEU A 61 22.75 22.82 7.45
CA LEU A 61 22.90 24.09 8.17
C LEU A 61 24.03 24.94 7.60
N ASP A 62 25.17 24.33 7.24
CA ASP A 62 26.33 25.00 6.64
C ASP A 62 25.97 25.57 5.26
N ARG A 63 25.06 24.96 4.53
CA ARG A 63 24.51 25.52 3.28
C ARG A 63 23.75 26.83 3.48
N LEU A 64 23.33 27.15 4.71
CA LEU A 64 22.61 28.38 5.05
C LEU A 64 23.55 29.52 5.49
N ASP A 65 24.87 29.32 5.49
CA ASP A 65 25.88 30.30 5.96
C ASP A 65 25.93 31.62 5.16
N SER A 66 25.37 31.62 3.94
CA SER A 66 25.26 32.87 3.19
C SER A 66 23.94 33.60 3.46
N PRO A 67 23.93 34.91 3.70
CA PRO A 67 22.69 35.68 3.92
C PRO A 67 21.66 35.50 2.80
N LEU A 68 22.11 35.32 1.57
CA LEU A 68 21.28 35.09 0.41
C LEU A 68 20.52 33.72 0.51
N ARG A 69 21.26 32.66 0.88
CA ARG A 69 20.69 31.32 1.01
C ARG A 69 19.77 31.23 2.23
N ALA A 70 20.15 31.82 3.34
CA ALA A 70 19.28 31.94 4.53
C ALA A 70 18.00 32.71 4.21
N GLY A 71 18.10 33.85 3.50
CA GLY A 71 16.96 34.62 3.03
C GLY A 71 16.04 33.80 2.10
N ALA A 72 16.63 33.07 1.12
CA ALA A 72 15.87 32.19 0.24
C ALA A 72 15.15 31.07 1.01
N ALA A 73 15.78 30.47 2.02
CA ALA A 73 15.18 29.44 2.87
C ALA A 73 14.00 29.99 3.70
N ILE A 74 14.14 31.22 4.24
CA ILE A 74 13.06 31.90 4.98
C ILE A 74 11.87 32.19 4.04
N VAL A 75 12.13 32.68 2.84
CA VAL A 75 11.08 32.91 1.84
C VAL A 75 10.38 31.60 1.44
N ALA A 76 11.16 30.55 1.18
CA ALA A 76 10.62 29.23 0.85
C ALA A 76 9.73 28.68 1.98
N LEU A 77 10.17 28.82 3.24
CA LEU A 77 9.39 28.42 4.41
C LEU A 77 8.10 29.26 4.54
N ALA A 78 8.18 30.57 4.36
CA ALA A 78 7.02 31.45 4.38
C ALA A 78 6.00 31.06 3.29
N VAL A 79 6.46 30.80 2.06
CA VAL A 79 5.63 30.31 0.96
C VAL A 79 5.00 28.97 1.30
N ALA A 80 5.76 28.02 1.85
CA ALA A 80 5.26 26.70 2.27
C ALA A 80 4.17 26.85 3.34
N ILE A 81 4.36 27.74 4.32
CA ILE A 81 3.33 28.01 5.36
C ILE A 81 2.06 28.60 4.73
N VAL A 82 2.20 29.59 3.85
CA VAL A 82 1.06 30.22 3.17
C VAL A 82 0.30 29.17 2.33
N VAL A 83 1.00 28.39 1.53
CA VAL A 83 0.39 27.32 0.72
C VAL A 83 -0.32 26.31 1.61
N THR A 84 0.31 25.87 2.72
CA THR A 84 -0.31 24.96 3.69
C THR A 84 -1.59 25.55 4.28
N VAL A 85 -1.58 26.82 4.70
CA VAL A 85 -2.78 27.50 5.24
C VAL A 85 -3.90 27.57 4.19
N LEU A 86 -3.56 27.91 2.94
CA LEU A 86 -4.54 27.98 1.84
C LEU A 86 -5.13 26.59 1.55
N LEU A 87 -4.31 25.54 1.50
CA LEU A 87 -4.75 24.17 1.29
C LEU A 87 -5.61 23.66 2.47
N VAL A 88 -5.23 23.94 3.71
CA VAL A 88 -6.03 23.62 4.90
C VAL A 88 -7.42 24.26 4.81
N ARG A 89 -7.50 25.56 4.46
CA ARG A 89 -8.77 26.26 4.27
C ARG A 89 -9.60 25.65 3.14
N ALA A 90 -8.96 25.33 2.01
CA ALA A 90 -9.61 24.72 0.86
C ALA A 90 -10.15 23.31 1.19
N ILE A 91 -9.37 22.49 1.90
CA ILE A 91 -9.79 21.14 2.32
C ILE A 91 -10.91 21.20 3.35
N LEU A 92 -10.88 22.14 4.30
CA LEU A 92 -11.99 22.35 5.25
C LEU A 92 -13.29 22.76 4.55
N ALA A 93 -13.20 23.54 3.48
CA ALA A 93 -14.34 23.90 2.65
C ALA A 93 -14.80 22.76 1.73
N ARG A 94 -13.85 22.02 1.17
CA ARG A 94 -14.09 20.94 0.19
C ARG A 94 -13.15 19.75 0.44
N PRO A 95 -13.48 18.83 1.33
CA PRO A 95 -12.61 17.67 1.66
C PRO A 95 -12.26 16.76 0.48
N THR A 96 -13.03 16.83 -0.61
CA THR A 96 -12.70 16.17 -1.88
C THR A 96 -11.30 16.52 -2.39
N ILE A 97 -10.82 17.74 -2.09
CA ILE A 97 -9.47 18.20 -2.49
C ILE A 97 -8.40 17.30 -1.88
N TRP A 98 -8.56 16.87 -0.63
CA TRP A 98 -7.59 15.95 -0.02
C TRP A 98 -7.54 14.60 -0.73
N PHE A 99 -8.69 14.06 -1.17
CA PHE A 99 -8.72 12.80 -1.92
C PHE A 99 -8.15 12.93 -3.34
N VAL A 100 -8.29 14.10 -3.97
CA VAL A 100 -7.58 14.40 -5.24
C VAL A 100 -6.07 14.40 -5.00
N LEU A 101 -5.58 15.14 -4.00
CA LEU A 101 -4.16 15.18 -3.67
C LEU A 101 -3.63 13.79 -3.29
N LEU A 102 -4.40 13.02 -2.52
CA LEU A 102 -4.08 11.65 -2.18
C LEU A 102 -3.92 10.78 -3.44
N GLY A 103 -4.91 10.77 -4.33
CA GLY A 103 -4.87 9.97 -5.54
C GLY A 103 -3.72 10.34 -6.48
N LEU A 104 -3.36 11.62 -6.55
CA LEU A 104 -2.19 12.10 -7.30
C LEU A 104 -0.86 11.70 -6.63
N ALA A 105 -0.79 11.72 -5.30
CA ALA A 105 0.43 11.41 -4.55
C ALA A 105 0.74 9.91 -4.46
N LEU A 106 -0.29 9.05 -4.47
CA LEU A 106 -0.15 7.60 -4.30
C LEU A 106 0.85 6.93 -5.29
N PRO A 107 0.88 7.28 -6.59
CA PRO A 107 1.81 6.66 -7.54
C PRO A 107 3.23 7.26 -7.50
N ILE A 108 3.42 8.45 -6.90
CA ILE A 108 4.67 9.18 -7.01
C ILE A 108 5.66 8.69 -5.95
N ARG A 109 6.81 8.21 -6.41
CA ARG A 109 7.97 7.86 -5.58
C ARG A 109 9.13 8.78 -5.93
N THR A 110 9.83 9.24 -4.91
CA THR A 110 10.97 10.14 -5.05
C THR A 110 12.22 9.39 -4.57
N PRO A 111 13.27 9.27 -5.38
CA PRO A 111 14.54 8.77 -4.92
C PRO A 111 15.11 9.74 -3.88
N VAL A 112 15.46 9.22 -2.71
CA VAL A 112 16.06 9.98 -1.61
C VAL A 112 17.29 9.22 -1.14
N SER A 113 18.42 9.89 -1.06
CA SER A 113 19.65 9.34 -0.50
C SER A 113 19.59 9.47 1.02
N LEU A 114 19.69 8.36 1.73
CA LEU A 114 19.80 8.28 3.19
C LEU A 114 21.21 7.75 3.52
N GLY A 115 22.17 8.64 3.65
CA GLY A 115 23.57 8.26 3.77
C GLY A 115 24.08 7.53 2.51
N SER A 116 24.53 6.29 2.66
CA SER A 116 25.02 5.46 1.54
C SER A 116 23.90 4.64 0.83
N GLN A 117 22.66 4.75 1.28
CA GLN A 117 21.52 4.00 0.72
C GLN A 117 20.60 4.92 -0.07
N GLU A 118 20.17 4.49 -1.24
CA GLU A 118 19.10 5.14 -2.00
C GLU A 118 17.77 4.46 -1.71
N ALA A 119 16.80 5.24 -1.24
CA ALA A 119 15.45 4.78 -0.98
C ALA A 119 14.44 5.52 -1.86
N ASN A 120 13.50 4.77 -2.46
CA ASN A 120 12.42 5.34 -3.25
C ASN A 120 11.22 5.65 -2.34
N LEU A 121 11.25 6.82 -1.71
CA LEU A 121 10.27 7.23 -0.72
C LEU A 121 9.02 7.87 -1.34
N LEU A 122 7.91 7.75 -0.65
CA LEU A 122 6.62 8.34 -1.01
C LEU A 122 6.50 9.78 -0.47
N VAL A 123 7.51 10.62 -0.73
CA VAL A 123 7.59 11.99 -0.18
C VAL A 123 6.32 12.81 -0.42
N PRO A 124 5.72 12.86 -1.63
CA PRO A 124 4.46 13.57 -1.84
C PRO A 124 3.30 13.02 -1.00
N LEU A 125 3.25 11.70 -0.78
CA LEU A 125 2.22 11.08 0.04
C LEU A 125 2.38 11.46 1.52
N TYR A 126 3.60 11.50 2.04
CA TYR A 126 3.84 11.95 3.41
C TYR A 126 3.42 13.42 3.61
N ALA A 127 3.67 14.29 2.62
CA ALA A 127 3.19 15.67 2.66
C ALA A 127 1.66 15.74 2.68
N VAL A 128 0.96 14.90 1.89
CA VAL A 128 -0.52 14.83 1.89
C VAL A 128 -1.06 14.28 3.20
N ILE A 129 -0.40 13.30 3.83
CA ILE A 129 -0.76 12.78 5.15
C ILE A 129 -0.61 13.89 6.21
N LEU A 130 0.53 14.58 6.24
CA LEU A 130 0.77 15.68 7.17
C LEU A 130 -0.23 16.83 6.98
N LEU A 131 -0.50 17.23 5.73
CA LEU A 131 -1.52 18.21 5.39
C LEU A 131 -2.91 17.77 5.90
N GLY A 132 -3.23 16.49 5.74
CA GLY A 132 -4.45 15.90 6.26
C GLY A 132 -4.55 16.00 7.77
N LEU A 133 -3.49 15.68 8.49
CA LEU A 133 -3.41 15.75 9.95
C LEU A 133 -3.55 17.20 10.44
N VAL A 134 -2.82 18.14 9.85
CA VAL A 134 -2.93 19.56 10.19
C VAL A 134 -4.36 20.07 9.97
N THR A 135 -4.97 19.69 8.85
CA THR A 135 -6.36 20.05 8.55
C THR A 135 -7.33 19.45 9.57
N TRP A 136 -7.14 18.19 9.94
CA TRP A 136 -7.97 17.50 10.91
C TRP A 136 -7.86 18.15 12.30
N ILE A 137 -6.63 18.37 12.80
CA ILE A 137 -6.38 19.02 14.10
C ILE A 137 -6.97 20.42 14.13
N TRP A 138 -6.71 21.23 13.10
CA TRP A 138 -7.21 22.60 13.01
C TRP A 138 -8.74 22.68 12.91
N GLY A 139 -9.33 21.76 12.11
CA GLY A 139 -10.79 21.69 11.95
C GLY A 139 -11.49 21.28 13.25
N ARG A 140 -10.88 20.35 14.01
CA ARG A 140 -11.34 19.94 15.33
C ARG A 140 -11.25 21.06 16.35
N ALA A 141 -10.10 21.72 16.46
CA ALA A 141 -9.89 22.83 17.38
C ALA A 141 -10.89 23.99 17.17
N ARG A 142 -11.44 24.12 15.95
CA ARG A 142 -12.45 25.12 15.59
C ARG A 142 -13.88 24.61 15.55
N GLY A 143 -14.14 23.38 15.98
CA GLY A 143 -15.47 22.77 15.97
C GLY A 143 -16.07 22.54 14.57
N ARG A 144 -15.24 22.63 13.51
CA ARG A 144 -15.69 22.45 12.10
C ARG A 144 -15.72 20.99 11.64
N ILE A 145 -15.01 20.12 12.33
CA ILE A 145 -14.98 18.67 12.06
C ILE A 145 -15.49 17.98 13.32
N ALA A 146 -16.57 17.22 13.18
CA ALA A 146 -17.04 16.33 14.24
C ALA A 146 -15.97 15.26 14.53
N ALA A 147 -16.00 14.68 15.73
CA ALA A 147 -15.16 13.52 16.03
C ALA A 147 -15.42 12.44 14.96
N PRO A 148 -14.40 11.95 14.27
CA PRO A 148 -14.61 10.84 13.37
C PRO A 148 -15.07 9.66 14.22
N ALA A 149 -16.14 9.02 13.81
CA ALA A 149 -16.35 7.63 14.19
C ALA A 149 -15.25 6.81 13.52
N LEU A 150 -14.05 6.75 14.14
CA LEU A 150 -13.00 5.78 13.78
C LEU A 150 -13.46 4.34 14.14
N GLU A 151 -14.72 4.21 14.50
CA GLU A 151 -15.41 2.98 14.81
C GLU A 151 -15.69 2.21 13.52
N GLY A 152 -14.61 1.71 12.93
CA GLY A 152 -14.74 0.56 12.06
C GLY A 152 -15.28 -0.63 12.86
N PRO A 153 -15.86 -1.65 12.22
CA PRO A 153 -16.28 -2.85 12.92
C PRO A 153 -15.09 -3.37 13.76
N ALA A 154 -15.33 -3.59 15.07
CA ALA A 154 -14.30 -4.03 16.01
C ALA A 154 -13.51 -5.26 15.50
N VAL A 155 -14.16 -6.09 14.70
CA VAL A 155 -13.58 -7.25 14.01
C VAL A 155 -12.42 -6.88 13.08
N LEU A 156 -12.32 -5.65 12.61
CA LEU A 156 -11.22 -5.19 11.76
C LEU A 156 -10.29 -4.24 12.51
N SER A 157 -10.83 -3.27 13.26
CA SER A 157 -10.01 -2.26 13.93
C SER A 157 -9.15 -2.84 15.04
N ALA A 158 -9.66 -3.82 15.80
CA ALA A 158 -8.89 -4.46 16.87
C ALA A 158 -7.72 -5.31 16.35
N PRO A 159 -7.88 -6.22 15.36
CA PRO A 159 -6.75 -6.92 14.76
C PRO A 159 -5.74 -5.98 14.09
N LEU A 160 -6.20 -4.91 13.42
CA LEU A 160 -5.32 -3.92 12.81
C LEU A 160 -4.46 -3.22 13.88
N ALA A 161 -5.09 -2.75 14.97
CA ALA A 161 -4.40 -2.12 16.08
C ALA A 161 -3.36 -3.07 16.72
N ALA A 162 -3.79 -4.31 17.00
CA ALA A 162 -2.93 -5.31 17.62
C ALA A 162 -1.76 -5.71 16.72
N PHE A 163 -2.00 -5.93 15.42
CA PHE A 163 -0.97 -6.28 14.45
C PHE A 163 0.08 -5.17 14.33
N VAL A 164 -0.35 -3.92 14.10
CA VAL A 164 0.60 -2.81 13.92
C VAL A 164 1.34 -2.49 15.22
N ALA A 165 0.66 -2.52 16.37
CA ALA A 165 1.32 -2.36 17.67
C ALA A 165 2.38 -3.44 17.90
N PHE A 166 2.06 -4.71 17.63
CA PHE A 166 3.01 -5.82 17.73
C PHE A 166 4.22 -5.60 16.80
N VAL A 167 4.00 -5.24 15.54
CA VAL A 167 5.06 -4.97 14.57
C VAL A 167 5.97 -3.83 15.05
N LEU A 168 5.41 -2.73 15.57
CA LEU A 168 6.21 -1.62 16.11
C LEU A 168 6.99 -2.02 17.37
N VAL A 169 6.40 -2.79 18.28
CA VAL A 169 7.11 -3.31 19.45
C VAL A 169 8.21 -4.28 19.04
N SER A 170 8.03 -5.06 17.96
CA SER A 170 9.04 -6.02 17.51
C SER A 170 10.34 -5.38 17.01
N THR A 171 10.36 -4.06 16.82
CA THR A 171 11.61 -3.31 16.57
C THR A 171 12.62 -3.43 17.72
N VAL A 172 12.13 -3.67 18.96
CA VAL A 172 12.96 -3.78 20.18
C VAL A 172 13.91 -4.98 20.12
N TRP A 173 13.46 -6.08 19.52
CA TRP A 173 14.27 -7.31 19.38
C TRP A 173 14.64 -7.61 17.94
N SER A 174 14.45 -6.67 17.03
CA SER A 174 14.77 -6.87 15.61
C SER A 174 16.25 -7.22 15.40
N ALA A 175 16.49 -8.22 14.59
CA ALA A 175 17.83 -8.59 14.14
C ALA A 175 18.51 -7.45 13.36
N ASP A 176 17.72 -6.60 12.68
CA ASP A 176 18.20 -5.37 12.05
C ASP A 176 17.41 -4.16 12.51
N SER A 177 17.95 -3.51 13.53
CA SER A 177 17.32 -2.34 14.14
C SER A 177 17.31 -1.09 13.25
N SER A 178 18.17 -1.02 12.23
CA SER A 178 18.19 0.08 11.26
C SER A 178 17.04 -0.08 10.26
N GLU A 179 16.92 -1.25 9.67
CA GLU A 179 15.83 -1.56 8.75
C GLU A 179 14.47 -1.50 9.46
N ALA A 180 14.39 -1.97 10.72
CA ALA A 180 13.20 -1.83 11.55
C ALA A 180 12.76 -0.37 11.71
N ALA A 181 13.70 0.54 11.99
CA ALA A 181 13.40 1.97 12.12
C ALA A 181 12.93 2.57 10.77
N VAL A 182 13.56 2.21 9.66
CA VAL A 182 13.16 2.64 8.32
C VAL A 182 11.73 2.17 8.01
N LYS A 183 11.41 0.90 8.24
CA LYS A 183 10.05 0.37 8.00
C LYS A 183 9.02 1.03 8.90
N ALA A 184 9.32 1.24 10.17
CA ALA A 184 8.42 1.91 11.11
C ALA A 184 8.12 3.34 10.67
N VAL A 185 9.15 4.12 10.32
CA VAL A 185 9.08 5.56 10.00
C VAL A 185 8.43 5.82 8.66
N PHE A 186 8.76 5.03 7.62
CA PHE A 186 8.32 5.33 6.27
C PHE A 186 7.08 4.54 5.82
N PHE A 187 6.71 3.47 6.54
CA PHE A 187 5.55 2.66 6.13
C PHE A 187 4.51 2.52 7.24
N TYR A 188 4.83 1.91 8.39
CA TYR A 188 3.80 1.56 9.36
C TYR A 188 3.15 2.79 10.00
N ILE A 189 3.93 3.73 10.54
CA ILE A 189 3.39 4.90 11.23
C ILE A 189 2.60 5.82 10.28
N PRO A 190 3.17 6.29 9.15
CA PRO A 190 2.44 7.17 8.24
C PRO A 190 1.22 6.49 7.61
N PHE A 191 1.26 5.19 7.39
CA PHE A 191 0.13 4.51 6.75
C PHE A 191 -1.01 4.21 7.72
N VAL A 192 -0.73 4.03 9.02
CA VAL A 192 -1.79 4.03 10.05
C VAL A 192 -2.49 5.40 10.08
N LEU A 193 -1.73 6.49 10.00
CA LEU A 193 -2.30 7.83 9.94
C LEU A 193 -3.11 8.04 8.64
N LEU A 194 -2.62 7.52 7.52
CA LEU A 194 -3.35 7.51 6.24
C LEU A 194 -4.68 6.76 6.36
N TYR A 195 -4.66 5.56 6.96
CA TYR A 195 -5.87 4.80 7.25
C TYR A 195 -6.86 5.62 8.09
N ALA A 196 -6.40 6.19 9.20
CA ALA A 196 -7.24 6.97 10.12
C ALA A 196 -7.87 8.18 9.41
N LEU A 197 -7.10 8.93 8.61
CA LEU A 197 -7.59 10.06 7.80
C LEU A 197 -8.59 9.61 6.73
N THR A 198 -8.31 8.48 6.07
CA THR A 198 -9.22 7.92 5.07
C THR A 198 -10.57 7.58 5.69
N VAL A 199 -10.60 6.89 6.83
CA VAL A 199 -11.84 6.57 7.56
C VAL A 199 -12.56 7.85 7.99
N ALA A 200 -11.83 8.82 8.56
CA ALA A 200 -12.41 10.05 9.08
C ALA A 200 -13.12 10.90 8.01
N TRP A 201 -12.62 10.89 6.76
CA TRP A 201 -13.10 11.80 5.71
C TRP A 201 -13.89 11.13 4.59
N TRP A 202 -13.88 9.79 4.52
CA TRP A 202 -14.57 9.05 3.47
C TRP A 202 -16.08 9.24 3.44
N GLY A 203 -16.71 9.60 4.56
CA GLY A 203 -18.15 9.81 4.70
C GLY A 203 -18.78 10.86 3.76
N ARG A 204 -17.97 11.56 2.98
CA ARG A 204 -18.42 12.63 2.08
C ARG A 204 -18.56 12.12 0.65
N ALA A 205 -19.75 12.26 0.06
CA ALA A 205 -20.20 11.60 -1.17
C ALA A 205 -19.27 11.69 -2.39
N ARG A 206 -18.41 12.71 -2.48
CA ARG A 206 -17.52 12.93 -3.64
C ARG A 206 -16.09 12.39 -3.45
N ALA A 207 -15.74 11.89 -2.27
CA ALA A 207 -14.39 11.40 -1.97
C ALA A 207 -14.02 10.18 -2.82
N LEU A 208 -14.95 9.21 -2.90
CA LEU A 208 -14.78 7.99 -3.70
C LEU A 208 -14.62 8.31 -5.19
N ALA A 209 -15.44 9.21 -5.70
CA ALA A 209 -15.37 9.64 -7.10
C ALA A 209 -14.03 10.33 -7.42
N ALA A 210 -13.57 11.21 -6.52
CA ALA A 210 -12.28 11.89 -6.69
C ALA A 210 -11.11 10.89 -6.75
N LEU A 211 -11.07 9.94 -5.81
CA LEU A 211 -10.03 8.91 -5.79
C LEU A 211 -10.11 8.00 -7.01
N ALA A 212 -11.31 7.61 -7.45
CA ALA A 212 -11.50 6.80 -8.64
C ALA A 212 -11.01 7.53 -9.91
N VAL A 213 -11.40 8.80 -10.09
CA VAL A 213 -10.98 9.61 -11.25
C VAL A 213 -9.46 9.79 -11.28
N THR A 214 -8.83 10.15 -10.16
CA THR A 214 -7.38 10.34 -10.11
C THR A 214 -6.61 9.03 -10.30
N THR A 215 -7.12 7.91 -9.80
CA THR A 215 -6.52 6.58 -10.02
C THR A 215 -6.60 6.17 -11.50
N VAL A 216 -7.74 6.38 -12.15
CA VAL A 216 -7.89 6.07 -13.59
C VAL A 216 -7.03 6.99 -14.44
N ALA A 217 -7.05 8.31 -14.18
CA ALA A 217 -6.22 9.26 -14.92
C ALA A 217 -4.73 8.97 -14.77
N GLY A 218 -4.27 8.73 -13.54
CA GLY A 218 -2.89 8.34 -13.28
C GLY A 218 -2.52 7.00 -13.91
N GLY A 219 -3.43 6.02 -13.93
CA GLY A 219 -3.25 4.74 -14.60
C GLY A 219 -3.09 4.88 -16.12
N VAL A 220 -3.91 5.74 -16.75
CA VAL A 220 -3.80 6.07 -18.17
C VAL A 220 -2.45 6.71 -18.51
N ILE A 221 -2.02 7.69 -17.70
CA ILE A 221 -0.71 8.35 -17.88
C ILE A 221 0.42 7.33 -17.70
N ALA A 222 0.38 6.54 -16.64
CA ALA A 222 1.41 5.53 -16.35
C ALA A 222 1.48 4.46 -17.45
N ALA A 223 0.35 4.04 -18.02
CA ALA A 223 0.29 3.11 -19.15
C ALA A 223 0.88 3.74 -20.42
N GLY A 224 0.57 5.01 -20.70
CA GLY A 224 1.15 5.74 -21.83
C GLY A 224 2.67 5.81 -21.73
N VAL A 225 3.21 6.18 -20.57
CA VAL A 225 4.66 6.18 -20.31
C VAL A 225 5.27 4.79 -20.46
N ALA A 226 4.62 3.75 -19.91
CA ALA A 226 5.09 2.37 -20.02
C ALA A 226 5.19 1.89 -21.47
N LEU A 227 4.19 2.18 -22.29
CA LEU A 227 4.17 1.83 -23.72
C LEU A 227 5.24 2.62 -24.50
N TRP A 228 5.43 3.90 -24.15
CA TRP A 228 6.52 4.70 -24.72
C TRP A 228 7.89 4.13 -24.37
N GLN A 229 8.16 3.81 -23.10
CA GLN A 229 9.41 3.15 -22.67
C GLN A 229 9.65 1.83 -23.40
N TYR A 230 8.59 1.05 -23.61
CA TYR A 230 8.68 -0.21 -24.35
C TYR A 230 9.07 0.00 -25.81
N ALA A 231 8.50 1.02 -26.46
CA ALA A 231 8.78 1.36 -27.86
C ALA A 231 10.17 1.99 -28.03
N SER A 232 10.57 2.91 -27.15
CA SER A 232 11.86 3.60 -27.21
C SER A 232 13.02 2.77 -26.67
N ARG A 233 12.73 1.68 -25.93
CA ARG A 233 13.74 0.88 -25.20
C ARG A 233 14.52 1.69 -24.17
N ASP A 234 13.94 2.74 -23.63
CA ASP A 234 14.54 3.63 -22.64
C ASP A 234 13.84 3.49 -21.27
N ILE A 235 14.60 3.22 -20.21
CA ILE A 235 14.13 3.06 -18.84
C ILE A 235 14.64 4.23 -18.01
N TRP A 236 13.76 4.88 -17.27
CA TRP A 236 14.13 5.97 -16.40
C TRP A 236 14.55 5.46 -15.01
N TRP A 237 15.54 6.10 -14.41
CA TRP A 237 16.00 6.03 -13.01
C TRP A 237 16.07 4.63 -12.35
N ASN A 238 16.14 3.54 -13.09
CA ASN A 238 16.36 2.21 -12.54
C ASN A 238 17.48 1.47 -13.31
N GLU A 239 18.73 1.72 -12.92
CA GLU A 239 19.90 1.10 -13.54
C GLU A 239 19.89 -0.43 -13.41
N THR A 240 19.40 -0.97 -12.29
CA THR A 240 19.29 -2.42 -12.09
C THR A 240 18.35 -3.04 -13.12
N LEU A 241 17.22 -2.38 -13.41
CA LEU A 241 16.28 -2.84 -14.43
C LEU A 241 16.86 -2.69 -15.85
N GLN A 242 17.59 -1.59 -16.11
CA GLN A 242 18.30 -1.40 -17.38
C GLN A 242 19.29 -2.53 -17.63
N GLN A 243 20.13 -2.85 -16.64
CA GLN A 243 21.10 -3.94 -16.73
C GLN A 243 20.40 -5.31 -16.88
N ALA A 244 19.33 -5.56 -16.12
CA ALA A 244 18.57 -6.80 -16.23
C ALA A 244 17.94 -6.97 -17.63
N ASN A 245 17.49 -5.90 -18.26
CA ASN A 245 16.92 -5.93 -19.61
C ASN A 245 17.94 -6.28 -20.70
N VAL A 246 19.23 -6.00 -20.49
CA VAL A 246 20.30 -6.37 -21.44
C VAL A 246 20.43 -7.91 -21.55
N TYR A 247 20.27 -8.60 -20.42
CA TYR A 247 20.42 -10.06 -20.34
C TYR A 247 19.08 -10.81 -20.43
N SER A 248 17.96 -10.09 -20.35
CA SER A 248 16.62 -10.69 -20.37
C SER A 248 16.10 -10.88 -21.80
N ARG A 249 15.37 -11.99 -22.01
CA ARG A 249 14.62 -12.21 -23.25
C ARG A 249 13.50 -11.19 -23.47
N PHE A 250 12.96 -10.62 -22.38
CA PHE A 250 11.86 -9.68 -22.40
C PHE A 250 12.31 -8.33 -21.88
N PHE A 251 12.04 -7.27 -22.64
CA PHE A 251 12.28 -5.91 -22.18
C PHE A 251 11.13 -5.49 -21.24
N ARG A 252 11.42 -5.36 -19.96
CA ARG A 252 10.46 -4.94 -18.94
C ARG A 252 10.51 -3.44 -18.75
N VAL A 253 9.36 -2.81 -18.49
CA VAL A 253 9.23 -1.38 -18.23
C VAL A 253 8.72 -1.11 -16.83
N ASN A 254 9.11 0.02 -16.26
CA ASN A 254 8.67 0.48 -14.92
C ASN A 254 7.75 1.72 -14.96
N GLY A 255 7.56 2.35 -16.12
CA GLY A 255 6.77 3.57 -16.26
C GLY A 255 7.31 4.69 -15.37
N ILE A 256 6.42 5.29 -14.60
CA ILE A 256 6.76 6.32 -13.60
C ILE A 256 7.14 5.73 -12.23
N PHE A 257 7.16 4.40 -12.10
CA PHE A 257 7.51 3.69 -10.87
C PHE A 257 8.95 3.18 -10.92
N PHE A 258 9.46 2.79 -9.76
CA PHE A 258 10.79 2.18 -9.69
C PHE A 258 10.77 0.71 -10.17
N ASP A 259 9.69 -0.03 -9.92
CA ASP A 259 9.59 -1.47 -10.16
C ASP A 259 8.42 -1.82 -11.09
N PRO A 260 8.62 -2.72 -12.10
CA PRO A 260 7.57 -3.19 -12.99
C PRO A 260 6.36 -3.83 -12.30
N ASN A 261 6.55 -4.49 -11.13
CA ASN A 261 5.45 -5.12 -10.41
C ASN A 261 4.59 -4.07 -9.69
N ILE A 262 5.20 -2.97 -9.22
CA ILE A 262 4.47 -1.83 -8.63
C ILE A 262 3.64 -1.13 -9.70
N LEU A 263 4.24 -0.86 -10.88
CA LEU A 263 3.50 -0.34 -12.03
C LEU A 263 2.32 -1.25 -12.39
N GLY A 264 2.58 -2.56 -12.57
CA GLY A 264 1.54 -3.52 -12.95
C GLY A 264 0.39 -3.55 -11.94
N ARG A 265 0.67 -3.53 -10.63
CA ARG A 265 -0.33 -3.45 -9.57
C ARG A 265 -1.16 -2.17 -9.67
N TYR A 266 -0.54 -1.03 -9.90
CA TYR A 266 -1.25 0.24 -10.07
C TYR A 266 -2.20 0.23 -11.26
N LEU A 267 -1.74 -0.29 -12.40
CA LEU A 267 -2.57 -0.43 -13.60
C LEU A 267 -3.75 -1.37 -13.36
N VAL A 268 -3.56 -2.48 -12.64
CA VAL A 268 -4.66 -3.39 -12.27
C VAL A 268 -5.68 -2.69 -11.38
N ILE A 269 -5.26 -1.91 -10.39
CA ILE A 269 -6.19 -1.11 -9.57
C ILE A 269 -7.02 -0.18 -10.47
N GLY A 270 -6.39 0.54 -11.39
CA GLY A 270 -7.09 1.39 -12.37
C GLY A 270 -8.09 0.63 -13.23
N ILE A 271 -7.71 -0.54 -13.75
CA ILE A 271 -8.59 -1.42 -14.54
C ILE A 271 -9.81 -1.86 -13.71
N LEU A 272 -9.61 -2.32 -12.46
CA LEU A 272 -10.70 -2.75 -11.59
C LEU A 272 -11.65 -1.60 -11.25
N VAL A 273 -11.12 -0.40 -11.05
CA VAL A 273 -11.94 0.82 -10.86
C VAL A 273 -12.77 1.11 -12.12
N CYS A 274 -12.18 1.05 -13.32
CA CYS A 274 -12.93 1.23 -14.58
C CYS A 274 -14.04 0.19 -14.74
N LEU A 275 -13.76 -1.08 -14.46
CA LEU A 275 -14.75 -2.16 -14.54
C LEU A 275 -15.89 -1.95 -13.53
N GLY A 276 -15.59 -1.55 -12.29
CA GLY A 276 -16.60 -1.20 -11.29
C GLY A 276 -17.45 -0.01 -11.71
N LEU A 277 -16.84 1.05 -12.25
CA LEU A 277 -17.55 2.23 -12.75
C LEU A 277 -18.43 1.91 -13.95
N ALA A 278 -18.03 1.00 -14.84
CA ALA A 278 -18.82 0.62 -16.01
C ALA A 278 -20.20 0.03 -15.67
N TRP A 279 -20.37 -0.54 -14.47
CA TRP A 279 -21.67 -1.02 -13.98
C TRP A 279 -22.57 0.09 -13.44
N VAL A 280 -21.99 1.21 -13.04
CA VAL A 280 -22.68 2.37 -12.47
C VAL A 280 -23.03 3.40 -13.55
N ARG A 281 -22.12 3.59 -14.50
CA ARG A 281 -22.27 4.58 -15.57
C ARG A 281 -23.15 4.06 -16.70
N ARG A 282 -23.94 4.95 -17.32
CA ARG A 282 -24.91 4.60 -18.36
C ARG A 282 -24.65 5.34 -19.67
N GLY A 283 -23.84 6.41 -19.66
CA GLY A 283 -23.54 7.20 -20.84
C GLY A 283 -22.61 6.45 -21.80
N ARG A 284 -22.97 6.39 -23.10
CA ARG A 284 -22.14 5.71 -24.12
C ARG A 284 -20.73 6.29 -24.21
N ALA A 285 -20.59 7.61 -24.10
CA ALA A 285 -19.28 8.28 -24.13
C ALA A 285 -18.44 7.93 -22.89
N GLU A 286 -19.04 7.86 -21.71
CA GLU A 286 -18.36 7.45 -20.46
C GLU A 286 -17.89 5.98 -20.58
N LEU A 287 -18.75 5.09 -21.05
CA LEU A 287 -18.41 3.68 -21.24
C LEU A 287 -17.28 3.50 -22.28
N ALA A 288 -17.32 4.26 -23.38
CA ALA A 288 -16.25 4.24 -24.38
C ALA A 288 -14.92 4.74 -23.81
N ALA A 289 -14.93 5.81 -22.99
CA ALA A 289 -13.75 6.33 -22.31
C ALA A 289 -13.18 5.30 -21.32
N LEU A 290 -14.03 4.66 -20.50
CA LEU A 290 -13.61 3.59 -19.59
C LEU A 290 -13.03 2.39 -20.33
N ALA A 291 -13.66 1.97 -21.43
CA ALA A 291 -13.14 0.88 -22.28
C ALA A 291 -11.78 1.23 -22.88
N GLY A 292 -11.60 2.44 -23.42
CA GLY A 292 -10.32 2.93 -23.91
C GLY A 292 -9.24 2.94 -22.83
N ALA A 293 -9.57 3.41 -21.62
CA ALA A 293 -8.67 3.38 -20.47
C ALA A 293 -8.26 1.94 -20.10
N VAL A 294 -9.21 1.00 -20.07
CA VAL A 294 -8.93 -0.43 -19.80
C VAL A 294 -7.98 -1.01 -20.87
N VAL A 295 -8.24 -0.75 -22.15
CA VAL A 295 -7.37 -1.24 -23.24
C VAL A 295 -5.97 -0.70 -23.09
N LEU A 296 -5.82 0.61 -22.87
CA LEU A 296 -4.51 1.26 -22.71
C LEU A 296 -3.75 0.72 -21.49
N MET A 297 -4.42 0.63 -20.32
CA MET A 297 -3.81 0.11 -19.09
C MET A 297 -3.47 -1.38 -19.22
N THR A 298 -4.26 -2.17 -19.95
CA THR A 298 -3.94 -3.58 -20.20
C THR A 298 -2.72 -3.72 -21.12
N GLY A 299 -2.58 -2.86 -22.14
CA GLY A 299 -1.36 -2.77 -22.94
C GLY A 299 -0.13 -2.41 -22.10
N GLY A 300 -0.25 -1.40 -21.24
CA GLY A 300 0.81 -1.04 -20.30
C GLY A 300 1.15 -2.17 -19.32
N LEU A 301 0.15 -2.89 -18.81
CA LEU A 301 0.34 -4.05 -17.93
C LEU A 301 1.09 -5.18 -18.65
N ALA A 302 0.76 -5.46 -19.91
CA ALA A 302 1.40 -6.51 -20.69
C ALA A 302 2.91 -6.30 -20.81
N VAL A 303 3.37 -5.08 -21.05
CA VAL A 303 4.80 -4.75 -21.18
C VAL A 303 5.57 -4.69 -19.86
N THR A 304 4.89 -4.79 -18.71
CA THR A 304 5.55 -4.98 -17.40
C THR A 304 6.08 -6.41 -17.23
N PHE A 305 5.49 -7.39 -17.92
CA PHE A 305 5.72 -8.82 -17.71
C PHE A 305 5.57 -9.26 -16.24
N SER A 306 4.70 -8.60 -15.47
CA SER A 306 4.46 -8.89 -14.06
C SER A 306 3.45 -10.01 -13.88
N ARG A 307 3.93 -11.20 -13.47
CA ARG A 307 3.09 -12.37 -13.18
C ARG A 307 2.17 -12.14 -11.99
N SER A 308 2.67 -11.47 -10.93
CA SER A 308 1.88 -11.13 -9.74
C SER A 308 0.72 -10.21 -10.07
N SER A 309 0.94 -9.22 -10.94
CA SER A 309 -0.12 -8.29 -11.38
C SER A 309 -1.14 -8.97 -12.29
N ALA A 310 -0.72 -9.92 -13.13
CA ALA A 310 -1.65 -10.73 -13.93
C ALA A 310 -2.57 -11.58 -13.04
N LEU A 311 -2.03 -12.24 -12.00
CA LEU A 311 -2.83 -12.98 -11.01
C LEU A 311 -3.78 -12.05 -10.24
N MET A 312 -3.30 -10.87 -9.85
CA MET A 312 -4.13 -9.84 -9.23
C MET A 312 -5.32 -9.45 -10.10
N LEU A 313 -5.09 -9.22 -11.40
CA LEU A 313 -6.15 -8.87 -12.35
C LEU A 313 -7.17 -10.01 -12.47
N MET A 314 -6.70 -11.23 -12.66
CA MET A 314 -7.59 -12.40 -12.79
C MET A 314 -8.48 -12.57 -11.56
N LEU A 315 -7.92 -12.49 -10.35
CA LEU A 315 -8.72 -12.59 -9.12
C LEU A 315 -9.66 -11.40 -8.98
N GLY A 316 -9.19 -10.17 -9.24
CA GLY A 316 -10.02 -8.96 -9.13
C GLY A 316 -11.23 -9.03 -10.08
N VAL A 317 -11.01 -9.44 -11.31
CA VAL A 317 -12.10 -9.66 -12.30
C VAL A 317 -13.04 -10.78 -11.83
N ALA A 318 -12.53 -11.89 -11.29
CA ALA A 318 -13.36 -12.97 -10.75
C ALA A 318 -14.25 -12.50 -9.59
N VAL A 319 -13.71 -11.65 -8.68
CA VAL A 319 -14.49 -11.05 -7.59
C VAL A 319 -15.61 -10.15 -8.12
N LEU A 320 -15.33 -9.31 -9.12
CA LEU A 320 -16.35 -8.46 -9.76
C LEU A 320 -17.38 -9.31 -10.52
N ALA A 321 -16.94 -10.36 -11.21
CA ALA A 321 -17.81 -11.29 -11.90
C ALA A 321 -18.73 -12.04 -10.91
N ALA A 322 -18.24 -12.39 -9.71
CA ALA A 322 -19.06 -13.01 -8.67
C ALA A 322 -20.24 -12.13 -8.27
N ARG A 323 -20.07 -10.80 -8.29
CA ARG A 323 -21.16 -9.84 -8.08
C ARG A 323 -22.17 -9.83 -9.25
N ALA A 324 -21.68 -9.95 -10.49
CA ALA A 324 -22.48 -9.82 -11.69
C ALA A 324 -23.28 -11.10 -12.04
N ILE A 325 -22.63 -12.26 -11.94
CA ILE A 325 -23.17 -13.54 -12.42
C ILE A 325 -23.32 -14.61 -11.31
N GLY A 326 -22.98 -14.25 -10.08
CA GLY A 326 -22.97 -15.14 -8.92
C GLY A 326 -21.65 -15.88 -8.71
N PRO A 327 -21.34 -16.26 -7.45
CA PRO A 327 -20.01 -16.75 -7.07
C PRO A 327 -19.65 -18.08 -7.76
N TRP A 328 -20.59 -19.01 -7.91
CA TRP A 328 -20.32 -20.31 -8.54
C TRP A 328 -20.04 -20.20 -10.04
N ARG A 329 -20.79 -19.36 -10.76
CA ARG A 329 -20.54 -19.12 -12.20
C ARG A 329 -19.22 -18.39 -12.40
N ALA A 330 -18.92 -17.41 -11.55
CA ALA A 330 -17.65 -16.70 -11.60
C ALA A 330 -16.48 -17.64 -11.30
N ALA A 331 -16.57 -18.51 -10.30
CA ALA A 331 -15.57 -19.52 -9.99
C ALA A 331 -15.35 -20.48 -11.17
N ALA A 332 -16.43 -21.03 -11.73
CA ALA A 332 -16.36 -21.91 -12.89
C ALA A 332 -15.72 -21.21 -14.10
N THR A 333 -16.12 -19.96 -14.41
CA THR A 333 -15.51 -19.17 -15.48
C THR A 333 -14.00 -18.92 -15.21
N GLY A 334 -13.64 -18.57 -13.99
CA GLY A 334 -12.25 -18.38 -13.58
C GLY A 334 -11.42 -19.65 -13.75
N ILE A 335 -11.92 -20.79 -13.34
CA ILE A 335 -11.26 -22.09 -13.50
C ILE A 335 -11.09 -22.41 -15.00
N VAL A 336 -12.13 -22.24 -15.79
CA VAL A 336 -12.05 -22.48 -17.24
C VAL A 336 -10.99 -21.58 -17.90
N LEU A 337 -10.98 -20.28 -17.57
CA LEU A 337 -9.98 -19.34 -18.09
C LEU A 337 -8.55 -19.72 -17.68
N LEU A 338 -8.35 -20.15 -16.41
CA LEU A 338 -7.05 -20.64 -15.92
C LEU A 338 -6.61 -21.91 -16.66
N LEU A 339 -7.52 -22.86 -16.86
CA LEU A 339 -7.22 -24.09 -17.61
C LEU A 339 -6.89 -23.81 -19.07
N VAL A 340 -7.63 -22.90 -19.72
CA VAL A 340 -7.37 -22.49 -21.11
C VAL A 340 -6.03 -21.75 -21.21
N ALA A 341 -5.79 -20.78 -20.32
CA ALA A 341 -4.51 -20.04 -20.32
C ALA A 341 -3.33 -20.94 -19.98
N GLY A 342 -3.46 -21.82 -18.99
CA GLY A 342 -2.43 -22.81 -18.60
C GLY A 342 -2.19 -23.83 -19.70
N GLY A 343 -3.25 -24.32 -20.34
CA GLY A 343 -3.16 -25.24 -21.49
C GLY A 343 -2.48 -24.59 -22.70
N ALA A 344 -2.86 -23.36 -23.04
CA ALA A 344 -2.23 -22.60 -24.11
C ALA A 344 -0.75 -22.32 -23.82
N ALA A 345 -0.40 -21.93 -22.59
CA ALA A 345 0.98 -21.73 -22.15
C ALA A 345 1.80 -23.04 -22.22
N ALA A 346 1.23 -24.16 -21.79
CA ALA A 346 1.87 -25.47 -21.88
C ALA A 346 2.02 -25.97 -23.33
N ALA A 347 1.06 -25.65 -24.20
CA ALA A 347 1.11 -26.02 -25.62
C ALA A 347 2.16 -25.18 -26.39
N THR A 348 2.29 -23.89 -26.07
CA THR A 348 3.18 -22.96 -26.78
C THR A 348 4.58 -22.85 -26.19
N SER A 349 4.79 -23.28 -24.92
CA SER A 349 6.07 -23.16 -24.22
C SER A 349 6.56 -24.50 -23.70
N GLY A 350 7.60 -25.05 -24.34
CA GLY A 350 8.31 -26.23 -23.84
C GLY A 350 8.83 -26.05 -22.40
N ASN A 351 9.19 -24.83 -22.03
CA ASN A 351 9.66 -24.52 -20.66
C ASN A 351 8.57 -24.70 -19.61
N VAL A 352 7.31 -24.31 -19.89
CA VAL A 352 6.18 -24.50 -18.97
C VAL A 352 5.86 -26.00 -18.83
N ARG A 353 5.85 -26.74 -19.93
CA ARG A 353 5.60 -28.18 -19.91
C ARG A 353 6.66 -28.94 -19.11
N HIS A 354 7.95 -28.59 -19.29
CA HIS A 354 9.04 -29.21 -18.57
C HIS A 354 9.15 -28.74 -17.11
N ALA A 355 8.69 -27.52 -16.77
CA ALA A 355 8.66 -27.06 -15.39
C ALA A 355 7.64 -27.81 -14.52
N LEU A 356 6.58 -28.34 -15.12
CA LEU A 356 5.59 -29.16 -14.41
C LEU A 356 6.11 -30.57 -14.06
N THR A 357 7.22 -31.01 -14.66
CA THR A 357 7.77 -32.37 -14.52
C THR A 357 9.14 -32.43 -13.85
N ASP A 358 9.82 -31.29 -13.66
CA ASP A 358 11.19 -31.21 -13.14
C ASP A 358 11.34 -30.13 -12.07
N SER A 359 11.54 -30.52 -10.81
CA SER A 359 11.69 -29.64 -9.65
C SER A 359 12.87 -28.66 -9.77
N ASN A 360 13.99 -29.05 -10.39
CA ASN A 360 15.16 -28.21 -10.61
C ASN A 360 14.90 -27.09 -11.64
N ARG A 361 13.90 -27.27 -12.50
CA ARG A 361 13.45 -26.23 -13.42
C ARG A 361 12.41 -25.29 -12.80
N LEU A 362 11.65 -25.75 -11.82
CA LEU A 362 10.77 -24.92 -11.01
C LEU A 362 11.56 -23.82 -10.28
N GLU A 363 12.72 -24.13 -9.74
CA GLU A 363 13.64 -23.17 -9.12
C GLU A 363 14.10 -22.08 -10.10
N ARG A 364 14.51 -22.49 -11.30
CA ARG A 364 14.92 -21.54 -12.36
C ARG A 364 13.77 -20.68 -12.87
N VAL A 365 12.56 -21.24 -12.96
CA VAL A 365 11.34 -20.49 -13.37
C VAL A 365 10.86 -19.56 -12.27
N SER A 366 11.11 -19.87 -11.00
CA SER A 366 10.75 -19.04 -9.85
C SER A 366 11.76 -17.92 -9.56
N GLU A 367 12.87 -17.84 -10.31
CA GLU A 367 13.90 -16.80 -10.11
C GLU A 367 14.47 -16.81 -8.67
N GLY A 368 14.67 -18.00 -8.07
CA GLY A 368 15.20 -18.17 -6.71
C GLY A 368 14.20 -17.89 -5.57
N ARG A 369 12.92 -17.60 -5.88
CA ARG A 369 11.92 -17.27 -4.85
C ARG A 369 11.64 -18.42 -3.89
N PHE A 370 11.73 -19.68 -4.35
CA PHE A 370 11.56 -20.85 -3.48
C PHE A 370 12.64 -20.93 -2.40
N ASP A 371 13.87 -20.59 -2.71
CA ASP A 371 14.96 -20.60 -1.72
C ASP A 371 14.79 -19.50 -0.68
N LEU A 372 14.33 -18.31 -1.09
CA LEU A 372 13.96 -17.25 -0.17
C LEU A 372 12.78 -17.63 0.74
N MET A 373 11.80 -18.37 0.21
CA MET A 373 10.68 -18.87 1.02
C MET A 373 11.14 -19.96 2.01
N LYS A 374 12.00 -20.89 1.59
CA LYS A 374 12.63 -21.91 2.47
C LYS A 374 13.44 -21.21 3.57
N GLY A 375 14.24 -20.20 3.20
CA GLY A 375 14.99 -19.38 4.15
C GLY A 375 14.10 -18.73 5.20
N GLY A 376 12.97 -18.13 4.80
CA GLY A 376 12.00 -17.58 5.73
C GLY A 376 11.42 -18.62 6.70
N LEU A 377 11.15 -19.84 6.24
CA LEU A 377 10.73 -20.94 7.11
C LEU A 377 11.86 -21.41 8.05
N THR A 378 13.11 -21.34 7.62
CA THR A 378 14.27 -21.65 8.47
C THR A 378 14.42 -20.63 9.58
N ILE A 379 14.28 -19.33 9.26
CA ILE A 379 14.27 -18.24 10.25
C ILE A 379 13.13 -18.44 11.26
N TRP A 380 11.92 -18.70 10.79
CA TRP A 380 10.79 -18.99 11.68
C TRP A 380 11.04 -20.18 12.62
N ARG A 381 11.64 -21.28 12.14
CA ARG A 381 11.95 -22.43 12.98
C ARG A 381 12.97 -22.12 14.08
N ALA A 382 13.88 -21.19 13.83
CA ALA A 382 14.84 -20.72 14.83
C ALA A 382 14.19 -19.80 15.88
N GLU A 383 13.24 -18.97 15.48
CA GLU A 383 12.57 -18.00 16.34
C GLU A 383 11.02 -18.11 16.20
N PRO A 384 10.39 -19.21 16.67
CA PRO A 384 9.05 -19.56 16.26
C PRO A 384 7.94 -18.68 16.85
N VAL A 385 8.14 -18.08 18.04
CA VAL A 385 7.07 -17.40 18.79
C VAL A 385 6.88 -15.96 18.31
N VAL A 386 7.93 -15.15 18.34
CA VAL A 386 7.88 -13.71 18.05
C VAL A 386 8.71 -13.32 16.82
N GLY A 387 9.42 -14.27 16.23
CA GLY A 387 10.22 -14.07 15.02
C GLY A 387 11.43 -13.17 15.20
N ALA A 388 12.12 -12.90 14.08
CA ALA A 388 13.35 -12.10 14.01
C ALA A 388 13.14 -10.59 14.25
N GLY A 389 11.92 -10.14 14.49
CA GLY A 389 11.54 -8.74 14.59
C GLY A 389 11.39 -8.05 13.22
N LEU A 390 10.79 -6.86 13.23
CA LEU A 390 10.53 -6.08 12.02
C LEU A 390 11.84 -5.82 11.25
N GLY A 391 11.85 -6.14 9.94
CA GLY A 391 13.01 -5.93 9.08
C GLY A 391 14.15 -6.92 9.29
N GLY A 392 14.01 -7.89 10.20
CA GLY A 392 15.05 -8.84 10.56
C GLY A 392 15.29 -9.96 9.54
N PHE A 393 14.43 -10.08 8.52
CA PHE A 393 14.52 -11.17 7.54
C PHE A 393 15.86 -11.19 6.80
N GLU A 394 16.28 -10.08 6.21
CA GLU A 394 17.49 -10.01 5.39
C GLU A 394 18.73 -10.47 6.16
N ARG A 395 18.94 -9.87 7.33
CA ARG A 395 20.09 -10.17 8.18
C ARG A 395 20.10 -11.63 8.65
N ARG A 396 18.95 -12.17 9.11
CA ARG A 396 18.84 -13.58 9.52
C ARG A 396 19.03 -14.55 8.35
N PHE A 397 18.54 -14.17 7.16
CA PHE A 397 18.75 -14.99 5.98
C PHE A 397 20.23 -15.02 5.57
N GLU A 398 20.91 -13.88 5.58
CA GLU A 398 22.36 -13.83 5.31
C GLU A 398 23.17 -14.70 6.27
N GLU A 399 22.78 -14.77 7.54
CA GLU A 399 23.42 -15.66 8.54
C GLU A 399 23.24 -17.15 8.21
N THR A 400 22.26 -17.53 7.39
CA THR A 400 22.05 -18.92 6.94
C THR A 400 22.89 -19.29 5.73
N LEU A 401 23.46 -18.29 5.03
CA LEU A 401 24.23 -18.49 3.80
C LEU A 401 25.72 -18.71 4.09
N THR A 402 26.35 -19.54 3.28
CA THR A 402 27.81 -19.65 3.29
C THR A 402 28.48 -18.35 2.77
N PRO A 403 29.75 -18.06 3.14
CA PRO A 403 30.44 -16.85 2.65
C PRO A 403 30.53 -16.73 1.13
N VAL A 404 30.44 -17.84 0.40
CA VAL A 404 30.41 -17.86 -1.07
C VAL A 404 29.03 -17.47 -1.60
N GLU A 405 27.96 -17.94 -0.94
CA GLU A 405 26.59 -17.62 -1.31
C GLU A 405 26.24 -16.17 -0.99
N GLN A 406 26.70 -15.62 0.15
CA GLN A 406 26.53 -14.22 0.53
C GLN A 406 27.07 -13.24 -0.55
N ARG A 407 28.15 -13.62 -1.24
CA ARG A 407 28.72 -12.81 -2.34
C ARG A 407 27.91 -12.89 -3.64
N ARG A 408 27.10 -13.92 -3.81
CA ARG A 408 26.36 -14.22 -5.06
C ARG A 408 24.88 -13.84 -4.98
N VAL A 409 24.31 -13.90 -3.79
CA VAL A 409 22.88 -13.70 -3.58
C VAL A 409 22.69 -12.34 -2.92
N ARG A 410 22.11 -11.38 -3.64
CA ARG A 410 21.64 -10.14 -3.04
C ARG A 410 20.24 -10.41 -2.50
N VAL A 411 20.15 -10.62 -1.20
CA VAL A 411 18.89 -10.88 -0.52
C VAL A 411 18.31 -9.55 -0.07
N VAL A 412 17.03 -9.35 -0.34
CA VAL A 412 16.32 -8.17 0.15
C VAL A 412 15.08 -8.58 0.94
N ILE A 413 14.33 -9.60 0.48
CA ILE A 413 13.06 -10.02 1.11
C ILE A 413 12.59 -11.37 0.56
N SER A 414 11.70 -12.08 1.28
CA SER A 414 11.21 -13.43 0.89
C SER A 414 10.41 -13.47 -0.43
N HIS A 415 10.04 -12.33 -1.01
CA HIS A 415 9.08 -12.19 -2.10
C HIS A 415 7.68 -12.78 -1.83
N ASN A 416 7.38 -13.10 -0.55
CA ASN A 416 6.08 -13.64 -0.10
C ASN A 416 5.72 -13.00 1.26
N SER A 417 4.74 -12.08 1.30
CA SER A 417 4.40 -11.35 2.53
C SER A 417 3.97 -12.25 3.70
N PRO A 418 3.15 -13.30 3.54
CA PRO A 418 2.89 -14.25 4.62
C PRO A 418 4.14 -14.89 5.21
N ILE A 419 5.09 -15.30 4.39
CA ILE A 419 6.36 -15.88 4.85
C ILE A 419 7.21 -14.83 5.58
N THR A 420 7.28 -13.60 5.04
CA THR A 420 7.97 -12.50 5.72
C THR A 420 7.34 -12.23 7.09
N VAL A 421 6.01 -12.15 7.19
CA VAL A 421 5.32 -11.92 8.47
C VAL A 421 5.58 -13.08 9.45
N LEU A 422 5.60 -14.31 8.95
CA LEU A 422 5.88 -15.49 9.78
C LEU A 422 7.33 -15.49 10.28
N SER A 423 8.30 -15.15 9.44
CA SER A 423 9.72 -15.12 9.83
C SER A 423 10.06 -13.93 10.74
N GLU A 424 9.47 -12.74 10.49
CA GLU A 424 9.72 -11.53 11.29
C GLU A 424 8.86 -11.46 12.55
N GLY A 425 7.62 -11.99 12.53
CA GLY A 425 6.65 -11.88 13.63
C GLY A 425 6.36 -13.19 14.37
N GLY A 426 6.91 -14.32 13.93
CA GLY A 426 6.62 -15.64 14.50
C GLY A 426 5.14 -16.00 14.39
N VAL A 427 4.71 -16.98 15.19
CA VAL A 427 3.31 -17.42 15.26
C VAL A 427 2.40 -16.29 15.77
N VAL A 428 2.87 -15.45 16.69
CA VAL A 428 2.08 -14.34 17.24
C VAL A 428 1.77 -13.31 16.15
N GLY A 429 2.80 -12.81 15.45
CA GLY A 429 2.62 -11.85 14.36
C GLY A 429 1.79 -12.43 13.22
N PHE A 430 1.98 -13.70 12.89
CA PHE A 430 1.23 -14.39 11.84
C PHE A 430 -0.25 -14.59 12.21
N ALA A 431 -0.56 -14.92 13.47
CA ALA A 431 -1.94 -15.04 13.93
C ALA A 431 -2.66 -13.68 13.89
N LEU A 432 -2.00 -12.59 14.29
CA LEU A 432 -2.53 -11.23 14.16
C LEU A 432 -2.74 -10.82 12.71
N PHE A 433 -1.83 -11.19 11.83
CA PHE A 433 -1.96 -11.01 10.38
C PHE A 433 -3.17 -11.74 9.81
N LEU A 434 -3.36 -13.01 10.17
CA LEU A 434 -4.53 -13.79 9.73
C LEU A 434 -5.84 -13.20 10.27
N ALA A 435 -5.84 -12.73 11.53
CA ALA A 435 -6.99 -12.04 12.11
C ALA A 435 -7.32 -10.73 11.35
N LEU A 436 -6.30 -9.97 10.95
CA LEU A 436 -6.47 -8.76 10.14
C LEU A 436 -7.05 -9.08 8.76
N ILE A 437 -6.50 -10.06 8.04
CA ILE A 437 -7.01 -10.47 6.72
C ILE A 437 -8.43 -11.05 6.84
N GLY A 438 -8.70 -11.86 7.87
CA GLY A 438 -10.02 -12.39 8.16
C GLY A 438 -11.04 -11.27 8.48
N GLY A 439 -10.64 -10.28 9.27
CA GLY A 439 -11.46 -9.09 9.58
C GLY A 439 -11.77 -8.25 8.34
N ALA A 440 -10.78 -8.04 7.47
CA ALA A 440 -10.97 -7.35 6.20
C ALA A 440 -11.93 -8.12 5.27
N GLY A 441 -11.74 -9.44 5.14
CA GLY A 441 -12.62 -10.31 4.37
C GLY A 441 -14.05 -10.29 4.91
N TRP A 442 -14.22 -10.35 6.22
CA TRP A 442 -15.53 -10.28 6.86
C TRP A 442 -16.24 -8.93 6.59
N ALA A 443 -15.51 -7.81 6.69
CA ALA A 443 -16.07 -6.48 6.40
C ALA A 443 -16.58 -6.39 4.95
N VAL A 444 -15.83 -6.96 4.00
CA VAL A 444 -16.23 -7.07 2.60
C VAL A 444 -17.50 -7.91 2.43
N VAL A 445 -17.53 -9.13 2.98
CA VAL A 445 -18.67 -10.07 2.85
C VAL A 445 -19.94 -9.48 3.47
N ARG A 446 -19.83 -8.87 4.65
CA ARG A 446 -20.98 -8.23 5.30
C ARG A 446 -21.54 -7.06 4.47
N GLY A 447 -20.70 -6.34 3.77
CA GLY A 447 -21.09 -5.29 2.83
C GLY A 447 -21.63 -5.79 1.48
N SER A 448 -21.45 -7.07 1.16
CA SER A 448 -21.74 -7.64 -0.16
C SER A 448 -23.22 -7.62 -0.57
N ARG A 449 -24.14 -7.60 0.39
CA ARG A 449 -25.60 -7.57 0.15
C ARG A 449 -26.13 -6.19 -0.26
N THR A 450 -25.31 -5.14 -0.21
CA THR A 450 -25.72 -3.78 -0.60
C THR A 450 -25.98 -3.73 -2.10
N GLN A 451 -27.11 -3.14 -2.48
CA GLN A 451 -27.53 -2.95 -3.87
C GLN A 451 -27.06 -1.59 -4.44
N GLY A 452 -27.23 -1.38 -5.73
CA GLY A 452 -26.92 -0.11 -6.42
C GLY A 452 -25.44 0.24 -6.48
N ASP A 453 -25.17 1.54 -6.65
CA ASP A 453 -23.83 2.10 -6.85
C ASP A 453 -22.89 1.83 -5.68
N LEU A 454 -23.41 1.93 -4.46
CA LEU A 454 -22.67 1.63 -3.24
C LEU A 454 -22.25 0.14 -3.18
N GLY A 455 -23.09 -0.74 -3.66
CA GLY A 455 -22.78 -2.16 -3.80
C GLY A 455 -21.60 -2.40 -4.74
N TRP A 456 -21.59 -1.76 -5.92
CA TRP A 456 -20.48 -1.86 -6.86
C TRP A 456 -19.19 -1.27 -6.30
N ALA A 457 -19.25 -0.13 -5.62
CA ALA A 457 -18.08 0.45 -4.97
C ALA A 457 -17.47 -0.51 -3.93
N ARG A 458 -18.29 -1.20 -3.12
CA ARG A 458 -17.84 -2.20 -2.14
C ARG A 458 -17.19 -3.40 -2.81
N TRP A 459 -17.78 -3.92 -3.88
CA TRP A 459 -17.22 -5.06 -4.61
C TRP A 459 -15.93 -4.69 -5.36
N THR A 460 -15.82 -3.47 -5.88
CA THR A 460 -14.57 -2.96 -6.47
C THR A 460 -13.47 -2.89 -5.41
N MET A 461 -13.78 -2.36 -4.23
CA MET A 461 -12.84 -2.32 -3.12
C MET A 461 -12.42 -3.73 -2.67
N ALA A 462 -13.40 -4.67 -2.61
CA ALA A 462 -13.13 -6.07 -2.33
C ALA A 462 -12.19 -6.71 -3.35
N ALA A 463 -12.41 -6.45 -4.63
CA ALA A 463 -11.57 -6.94 -5.72
C ALA A 463 -10.13 -6.38 -5.62
N ILE A 464 -10.00 -5.09 -5.32
CA ILE A 464 -8.69 -4.45 -5.12
C ILE A 464 -7.97 -5.07 -3.92
N LEU A 465 -8.61 -5.17 -2.75
CA LEU A 465 -7.99 -5.72 -1.53
C LEU A 465 -7.59 -7.18 -1.70
N ALA A 466 -8.49 -8.03 -2.22
CA ALA A 466 -8.18 -9.43 -2.51
C ALA A 466 -7.02 -9.55 -3.51
N GLY A 467 -7.04 -8.71 -4.54
CA GLY A 467 -5.98 -8.65 -5.54
C GLY A 467 -4.63 -8.25 -4.96
N VAL A 468 -4.58 -7.21 -4.11
CA VAL A 468 -3.33 -6.76 -3.44
C VAL A 468 -2.77 -7.87 -2.53
N VAL A 469 -3.63 -8.58 -1.79
CA VAL A 469 -3.21 -9.72 -0.96
C VAL A 469 -2.60 -10.82 -1.83
N VAL A 470 -3.26 -11.21 -2.93
CA VAL A 470 -2.70 -12.23 -3.84
C VAL A 470 -1.44 -11.76 -4.55
N HIS A 471 -1.38 -10.50 -4.95
CA HIS A 471 -0.14 -9.93 -5.49
C HIS A 471 1.03 -10.10 -4.52
N SER A 472 0.79 -9.94 -3.22
CA SER A 472 1.79 -10.03 -2.17
C SER A 472 2.33 -11.44 -1.91
N LEU A 473 1.68 -12.48 -2.44
CA LEU A 473 2.21 -13.85 -2.41
C LEU A 473 3.41 -14.04 -3.33
N LEU A 474 3.58 -13.15 -4.31
CA LEU A 474 4.69 -13.18 -5.27
C LEU A 474 5.55 -11.91 -5.25
N TYR A 475 5.19 -10.93 -4.41
CA TYR A 475 5.90 -9.67 -4.25
C TYR A 475 5.69 -9.13 -2.83
N ALA A 476 6.65 -9.35 -1.95
CA ALA A 476 6.52 -9.08 -0.51
C ALA A 476 6.65 -7.59 -0.19
N ALA A 477 5.61 -6.81 -0.44
CA ALA A 477 5.51 -5.41 -0.05
C ALA A 477 4.05 -5.06 0.32
N LEU A 478 3.36 -5.96 1.05
CA LEU A 478 1.94 -5.78 1.36
C LEU A 478 1.71 -4.54 2.22
N PHE A 479 2.46 -4.41 3.33
CA PHE A 479 2.29 -3.32 4.29
C PHE A 479 3.03 -2.04 3.88
N GLU A 480 3.93 -2.12 2.93
CA GLU A 480 4.62 -1.00 2.29
C GLU A 480 3.80 -0.40 1.15
N ASP A 481 2.61 -0.94 0.88
CA ASP A 481 1.71 -0.47 -0.15
C ASP A 481 0.63 0.45 0.43
N PRO A 482 0.62 1.74 0.10
CA PRO A 482 -0.38 2.66 0.60
C PRO A 482 -1.80 2.33 0.10
N TYR A 483 -1.95 1.62 -1.02
CA TYR A 483 -3.27 1.19 -1.53
C TYR A 483 -3.94 0.18 -0.61
N LEU A 484 -3.18 -0.67 0.10
CA LEU A 484 -3.73 -1.53 1.14
C LEU A 484 -4.44 -0.70 2.22
N TRP A 485 -3.76 0.31 2.73
CA TRP A 485 -4.24 1.12 3.85
C TRP A 485 -5.43 2.00 3.47
N VAL A 486 -5.38 2.63 2.30
CA VAL A 486 -6.52 3.36 1.72
C VAL A 486 -7.68 2.40 1.44
N GLY A 487 -7.41 1.21 0.94
CA GLY A 487 -8.40 0.18 0.65
C GLY A 487 -9.10 -0.32 1.91
N ILE A 488 -8.35 -0.63 2.97
CA ILE A 488 -8.93 -1.04 4.27
C ILE A 488 -9.75 0.11 4.86
N GLY A 489 -9.21 1.35 4.85
CA GLY A 489 -9.92 2.54 5.34
C GLY A 489 -11.22 2.80 4.57
N GLY A 490 -11.18 2.67 3.25
CA GLY A 490 -12.36 2.78 2.38
C GLY A 490 -13.39 1.69 2.65
N ALA A 491 -12.96 0.45 2.83
CA ALA A 491 -13.87 -0.67 3.15
C ALA A 491 -14.60 -0.45 4.49
N VAL A 492 -13.87 0.02 5.52
CA VAL A 492 -14.45 0.40 6.82
C VAL A 492 -15.47 1.51 6.66
N ALA A 493 -15.10 2.58 5.98
CA ALA A 493 -15.99 3.73 5.78
C ALA A 493 -17.23 3.39 4.96
N LEU A 494 -17.09 2.52 3.96
CA LEU A 494 -18.23 2.02 3.19
C LEU A 494 -19.13 1.07 4.02
N ALA A 495 -18.55 0.27 4.92
CA ALA A 495 -19.32 -0.62 5.79
C ALA A 495 -20.15 0.15 6.84
N ALA A 496 -19.66 1.31 7.28
CA ALA A 496 -20.36 2.16 8.24
C ALA A 496 -21.56 2.92 7.65
N ARG A 497 -21.65 3.06 6.33
CA ARG A 497 -22.79 3.73 5.67
C ARG A 497 -24.01 2.80 5.69
N ARG A 498 -25.08 3.23 6.36
CA ARG A 498 -26.42 2.66 6.17
C ARG A 498 -26.94 3.09 4.79
N PRO A 499 -27.70 2.24 4.06
CA PRO A 499 -28.49 2.71 2.93
C PRO A 499 -29.38 3.86 3.42
N GLU A 500 -29.41 4.99 2.71
CA GLU A 500 -30.47 5.96 2.92
C GLU A 500 -31.80 5.23 2.75
N PRO A 501 -32.78 5.42 3.67
CA PRO A 501 -34.12 4.92 3.44
C PRO A 501 -34.55 5.45 2.06
N ALA A 502 -35.11 4.58 1.22
CA ALA A 502 -35.77 5.04 0.01
C ALA A 502 -36.73 6.16 0.43
N GLU A 503 -36.61 7.34 -0.15
CA GLU A 503 -37.59 8.39 0.02
C GLU A 503 -38.93 7.73 -0.29
N GLU A 504 -39.78 7.56 0.72
CA GLU A 504 -41.16 7.16 0.50
C GLU A 504 -41.72 8.22 -0.44
N GLU A 505 -42.01 7.81 -1.70
CA GLU A 505 -42.79 8.63 -2.61
C GLU A 505 -44.06 9.03 -1.85
N GLU A 506 -44.18 10.29 -1.48
CA GLU A 506 -45.44 10.83 -0.98
C GLU A 506 -46.52 10.51 -2.03
N PRO A 507 -47.59 9.80 -1.65
CA PRO A 507 -48.68 9.54 -2.58
C PRO A 507 -49.30 10.86 -3.00
N ALA A 508 -49.36 11.08 -4.31
CA ALA A 508 -49.94 12.23 -4.98
C ALA A 508 -51.43 12.42 -4.67
#